data_2da775b2af382e41dc9430c23b55932f
#
_entry.id   2da775b2af382e41dc9430c23b55932f
#
_cell.length_a   1.000
_cell.length_b   1.000
_cell.length_c   1.000
_cell.angle_alpha   90.00
_cell.angle_beta   90.00
_cell.angle_gamma   90.00
#
_symmetry.space_group_name_H-M   'P 1'
#
loop_
_entity.id
_entity.type
_entity.pdbx_description
1 polymer ?
#
loop_
_entity_poly.entity_id
_entity_poly.type
_entity_poly.pdbx_seq_one_letter_code
_entity_poly.pdbx_strand_id
1 'polypeptide(L)'
;YPELLEEIVESVSHNTVHPDIFISINNEEHRETVKKTFEKARVNTKQIKVVPNKGRDLGALITLFGKLLDKEYDVYGHIHTKKSIKIDRRLADSWRKYLLENLLGTDRVLMMDNIIDTFEKEQRVGIIFPDDPTCVGWTKNWEFAKALGHRLGINNLPKSLNFPVGSMFWVRKGALTKLYELNLDWE
;
A
#
# COMPACT_ATOMS: atom_id res chain seq x y z
N TYR A 1 7.20 -1.51 -12.39
CA TYR A 1 8.59 -1.04 -12.52
C TYR A 1 9.52 -1.98 -11.77
N PRO A 2 9.99 -3.09 -12.39
CA PRO A 2 10.83 -4.09 -11.74
C PRO A 2 12.13 -3.51 -11.15
N GLU A 3 12.68 -2.47 -11.76
CA GLU A 3 13.89 -1.80 -11.30
C GLU A 3 13.77 -1.09 -9.94
N LEU A 4 12.54 -0.83 -9.48
CA LEU A 4 12.29 -0.25 -8.16
C LEU A 4 11.99 -1.32 -7.10
N LEU A 5 11.90 -2.58 -7.52
CA LEU A 5 11.53 -3.67 -6.64
C LEU A 5 12.65 -4.03 -5.66
N GLU A 6 13.92 -3.93 -6.10
CA GLU A 6 15.09 -4.23 -5.25
C GLU A 6 15.11 -3.35 -4.00
N GLU A 7 14.82 -2.04 -4.13
CA GLU A 7 14.75 -1.10 -3.00
C GLU A 7 13.68 -1.53 -1.97
N ILE A 8 12.50 -1.95 -2.44
CA ILE A 8 11.41 -2.42 -1.58
C ILE A 8 11.81 -3.71 -0.86
N VAL A 9 12.35 -4.68 -1.59
CA VAL A 9 12.70 -6.00 -1.07
C VAL A 9 13.86 -5.90 -0.06
N GLU A 10 14.84 -5.04 -0.33
CA GLU A 10 15.92 -4.73 0.59
C GLU A 10 15.39 -4.13 1.89
N SER A 11 14.54 -3.10 1.82
CA SER A 11 13.93 -2.48 3.00
C SER A 11 13.11 -3.49 3.82
N VAL A 12 12.35 -4.38 3.18
CA VAL A 12 11.62 -5.45 3.86
C VAL A 12 12.56 -6.39 4.59
N SER A 13 13.69 -6.78 3.96
CA SER A 13 14.63 -7.76 4.51
C SER A 13 15.39 -7.30 5.76
N HIS A 14 15.45 -6.00 6.03
CA HIS A 14 16.09 -5.45 7.23
C HIS A 14 15.28 -5.68 8.51
N ASN A 15 13.96 -5.84 8.40
CA ASN A 15 13.08 -5.97 9.57
C ASN A 15 13.11 -7.39 10.15
N THR A 16 12.75 -7.53 11.44
CA THR A 16 12.60 -8.84 12.08
C THR A 16 11.25 -9.48 11.78
N VAL A 17 10.25 -8.67 11.46
CA VAL A 17 8.95 -9.13 10.95
C VAL A 17 9.12 -9.71 9.55
N HIS A 18 8.65 -10.93 9.36
CA HIS A 18 8.67 -11.63 8.06
C HIS A 18 7.27 -11.72 7.47
N PRO A 19 6.86 -10.75 6.64
CA PRO A 19 5.52 -10.72 6.08
C PRO A 19 5.33 -11.76 4.98
N ASP A 20 4.11 -12.23 4.83
CA ASP A 20 3.65 -12.93 3.63
C ASP A 20 3.43 -11.93 2.50
N ILE A 21 4.10 -12.09 1.38
CA ILE A 21 4.05 -11.13 0.27
C ILE A 21 3.11 -11.61 -0.85
N PHE A 22 2.15 -10.75 -1.17
CA PHE A 22 1.22 -10.90 -2.30
C PHE A 22 1.55 -9.86 -3.35
N ILE A 23 1.75 -10.29 -4.59
CA ILE A 23 2.24 -9.41 -5.66
C ILE A 23 1.24 -9.38 -6.82
N SER A 24 0.89 -8.19 -7.26
CA SER A 24 0.22 -7.98 -8.54
C SER A 24 1.20 -7.44 -9.58
N ILE A 25 1.17 -8.02 -10.76
CA ILE A 25 1.90 -7.57 -11.95
C ILE A 25 0.91 -7.34 -13.09
N ASN A 26 1.24 -6.45 -14.02
CA ASN A 26 0.38 -6.15 -15.16
C ASN A 26 0.79 -6.88 -16.45
N ASN A 27 1.90 -7.62 -16.42
CA ASN A 27 2.39 -8.41 -17.54
C ASN A 27 3.09 -9.67 -17.00
N GLU A 28 2.75 -10.84 -17.58
CA GLU A 28 3.33 -12.12 -17.24
C GLU A 28 4.87 -12.16 -17.41
N GLU A 29 5.41 -11.41 -18.38
CA GLU A 29 6.85 -11.30 -18.62
C GLU A 29 7.65 -10.84 -17.38
N HIS A 30 7.02 -10.12 -16.46
CA HIS A 30 7.66 -9.65 -15.24
C HIS A 30 7.74 -10.71 -14.14
N ARG A 31 7.00 -11.82 -14.25
CA ARG A 31 6.89 -12.85 -13.19
C ARG A 31 8.24 -13.38 -12.74
N GLU A 32 9.04 -13.83 -13.68
CA GLU A 32 10.35 -14.43 -13.37
C GLU A 32 11.33 -13.44 -12.76
N THR A 33 11.34 -12.20 -13.25
CA THR A 33 12.18 -11.14 -12.69
C THR A 33 11.76 -10.82 -11.26
N VAL A 34 10.47 -10.65 -11.03
CA VAL A 34 9.90 -10.40 -9.69
C VAL A 34 10.27 -11.53 -8.75
N LYS A 35 9.98 -12.78 -9.13
CA LYS A 35 10.28 -13.95 -8.31
C LYS A 35 11.75 -14.04 -7.90
N LYS A 36 12.66 -13.90 -8.87
CA LYS A 36 14.12 -13.92 -8.62
C LYS A 36 14.58 -12.82 -7.68
N THR A 37 13.98 -11.61 -7.76
CA THR A 37 14.33 -10.48 -6.88
C THR A 37 14.00 -10.81 -5.42
N PHE A 38 12.83 -11.38 -5.15
CA PHE A 38 12.42 -11.78 -3.80
C PHE A 38 13.24 -12.98 -3.29
N GLU A 39 13.47 -13.99 -4.12
CA GLU A 39 14.31 -15.16 -3.78
C GLU A 39 15.73 -14.75 -3.40
N LYS A 40 16.36 -13.83 -4.16
CA LYS A 40 17.70 -13.31 -3.88
C LYS A 40 17.81 -12.67 -2.50
N ALA A 41 16.78 -11.95 -2.08
CA ALA A 41 16.71 -11.32 -0.76
C ALA A 41 16.15 -12.25 0.33
N ARG A 42 15.84 -13.50 0.03
CA ARG A 42 15.24 -14.48 0.95
C ARG A 42 13.91 -14.03 1.56
N VAL A 43 13.17 -13.19 0.84
CA VAL A 43 11.82 -12.77 1.23
C VAL A 43 10.80 -13.71 0.58
N ASN A 44 9.94 -14.29 1.39
CA ASN A 44 8.97 -15.28 0.93
C ASN A 44 7.79 -14.61 0.21
N THR A 45 7.47 -15.11 -1.00
CA THR A 45 6.29 -14.67 -1.76
C THR A 45 5.20 -15.74 -1.71
N LYS A 46 4.02 -15.38 -1.21
CA LYS A 46 2.85 -16.28 -1.16
C LYS A 46 2.19 -16.42 -2.52
N GLN A 47 2.05 -15.31 -3.24
CA GLN A 47 1.29 -15.31 -4.47
C GLN A 47 1.75 -14.19 -5.42
N ILE A 48 1.86 -14.50 -6.71
CA ILE A 48 2.04 -13.53 -7.80
C ILE A 48 0.87 -13.68 -8.77
N LYS A 49 0.13 -12.61 -9.00
CA LYS A 49 -1.03 -12.57 -9.89
C LYS A 49 -0.86 -11.54 -11.00
N VAL A 50 -1.23 -11.90 -12.21
CA VAL A 50 -1.37 -10.95 -13.31
C VAL A 50 -2.76 -10.31 -13.22
N VAL A 51 -2.78 -8.99 -13.29
CA VAL A 51 -4.01 -8.18 -13.19
C VAL A 51 -4.09 -7.19 -14.34
N PRO A 52 -5.27 -6.74 -14.74
CA PRO A 52 -5.43 -5.66 -15.69
C PRO A 52 -4.72 -4.37 -15.22
N ASN A 53 -4.16 -3.61 -16.14
CA ASN A 53 -3.58 -2.30 -15.84
C ASN A 53 -4.69 -1.25 -15.66
N LYS A 54 -5.59 -1.49 -14.71
CA LYS A 54 -6.74 -0.66 -14.33
C LYS A 54 -6.74 -0.40 -12.83
N GLY A 55 -7.54 0.57 -12.39
CA GLY A 55 -7.70 0.87 -10.95
C GLY A 55 -6.45 1.45 -10.28
N ARG A 56 -5.44 1.85 -11.06
CA ARG A 56 -4.17 2.39 -10.58
C ARG A 56 -3.53 1.51 -9.49
N ASP A 57 -2.93 2.15 -8.50
CA ASP A 57 -2.16 1.48 -7.44
C ASP A 57 -3.07 0.62 -6.53
N LEU A 58 -4.30 1.07 -6.26
CA LEU A 58 -5.25 0.39 -5.38
C LEU A 58 -6.09 -0.71 -6.05
N GLY A 59 -6.08 -0.78 -7.39
CA GLY A 59 -6.95 -1.70 -8.11
C GLY A 59 -6.81 -3.15 -7.63
N ALA A 60 -5.60 -3.69 -7.61
CA ALA A 60 -5.35 -5.06 -7.18
C ALA A 60 -5.67 -5.30 -5.69
N LEU A 61 -5.41 -4.32 -4.82
CA LEU A 61 -5.79 -4.44 -3.42
C LEU A 61 -7.31 -4.57 -3.29
N ILE A 62 -8.06 -3.65 -3.90
CA ILE A 62 -9.51 -3.59 -3.70
C ILE A 62 -10.24 -4.76 -4.36
N THR A 63 -9.83 -5.14 -5.58
CA THR A 63 -10.57 -6.13 -6.38
C THR A 63 -10.13 -7.56 -6.17
N LEU A 64 -8.86 -7.79 -5.78
CA LEU A 64 -8.29 -9.14 -5.75
C LEU A 64 -7.87 -9.57 -4.34
N PHE A 65 -7.00 -8.81 -3.67
CA PHE A 65 -6.37 -9.26 -2.44
C PHE A 65 -7.08 -8.82 -1.17
N GLY A 66 -7.76 -7.68 -1.17
CA GLY A 66 -8.23 -7.03 0.05
C GLY A 66 -9.11 -7.89 0.93
N LYS A 67 -10.09 -8.60 0.35
CA LYS A 67 -10.96 -9.52 1.12
C LYS A 67 -10.20 -10.67 1.76
N LEU A 68 -9.22 -11.24 1.03
CA LEU A 68 -8.37 -12.31 1.54
C LEU A 68 -7.53 -11.79 2.71
N LEU A 69 -6.85 -10.66 2.51
CA LEU A 69 -5.98 -10.06 3.52
C LEU A 69 -6.77 -9.67 4.77
N ASP A 70 -7.91 -9.01 4.61
CA ASP A 70 -8.78 -8.59 5.72
C ASP A 70 -9.36 -9.77 6.50
N LYS A 71 -9.49 -10.94 5.88
CA LYS A 71 -9.96 -12.16 6.54
C LYS A 71 -8.85 -12.90 7.29
N GLU A 72 -7.66 -13.01 6.69
CA GLU A 72 -6.62 -13.95 7.12
C GLU A 72 -5.50 -13.29 7.95
N TYR A 73 -5.32 -11.97 7.85
CA TYR A 73 -4.22 -11.25 8.49
C TYR A 73 -4.76 -10.17 9.43
N ASP A 74 -4.16 -10.05 10.62
CA ASP A 74 -4.52 -9.02 11.60
C ASP A 74 -4.06 -7.63 11.19
N VAL A 75 -2.92 -7.56 10.47
CA VAL A 75 -2.35 -6.34 9.88
C VAL A 75 -1.82 -6.66 8.49
N TYR A 76 -2.05 -5.78 7.54
CA TYR A 76 -1.48 -5.88 6.20
C TYR A 76 -1.09 -4.52 5.64
N GLY A 77 -0.09 -4.49 4.77
CA GLY A 77 0.42 -3.29 4.14
C GLY A 77 0.12 -3.23 2.64
N HIS A 78 -0.01 -2.03 2.10
CA HIS A 78 -0.08 -1.78 0.66
C HIS A 78 1.09 -0.92 0.22
N ILE A 79 1.97 -1.50 -0.58
CA ILE A 79 3.16 -0.86 -1.14
C ILE A 79 3.16 -1.09 -2.65
N HIS A 80 3.68 -0.16 -3.41
CA HIS A 80 3.77 -0.31 -4.86
C HIS A 80 5.01 0.37 -5.46
N THR A 81 5.42 -0.12 -6.63
CA THR A 81 6.48 0.51 -7.42
C THR A 81 5.87 1.61 -8.29
N LYS A 82 6.10 2.88 -7.97
CA LYS A 82 5.57 4.01 -8.73
C LYS A 82 6.68 4.91 -9.27
N LYS A 83 6.57 5.23 -10.56
CA LYS A 83 7.32 6.35 -11.15
C LYS A 83 6.39 7.53 -11.37
N SER A 84 6.68 8.65 -10.75
CA SER A 84 5.97 9.92 -11.00
C SER A 84 6.53 10.57 -12.27
N ILE A 85 5.95 10.26 -13.43
CA ILE A 85 6.44 10.70 -14.76
C ILE A 85 6.27 12.23 -14.97
N LYS A 86 5.41 12.87 -14.18
CA LYS A 86 5.02 14.29 -14.37
C LYS A 86 5.72 15.27 -13.41
N ILE A 87 6.61 14.79 -12.56
CA ILE A 87 7.30 15.59 -11.54
C ILE A 87 8.80 15.50 -11.82
N ASP A 88 9.56 16.51 -11.41
CA ASP A 88 11.02 16.44 -11.44
C ASP A 88 11.51 15.13 -10.84
N ARG A 89 12.44 14.47 -11.52
CA ARG A 89 12.90 13.12 -11.18
C ARG A 89 13.49 13.07 -9.76
N ARG A 90 14.26 14.09 -9.37
CA ARG A 90 14.89 14.11 -8.03
C ARG A 90 13.85 14.23 -6.93
N LEU A 91 12.83 15.07 -7.14
CA LEU A 91 11.73 15.21 -6.21
C LEU A 91 10.91 13.92 -6.09
N ALA A 92 10.62 13.27 -7.23
CA ALA A 92 9.91 12.01 -7.26
C ALA A 92 10.67 10.89 -6.53
N ASP A 93 11.99 10.80 -6.72
CA ASP A 93 12.85 9.82 -6.07
C ASP A 93 12.95 10.09 -4.56
N SER A 94 13.13 11.35 -4.15
CA SER A 94 13.15 11.74 -2.72
C SER A 94 11.83 11.43 -2.03
N TRP A 95 10.71 11.70 -2.71
CA TRP A 95 9.38 11.42 -2.16
C TRP A 95 9.11 9.91 -2.04
N ARG A 96 9.49 9.12 -3.05
CA ARG A 96 9.40 7.66 -2.97
C ARG A 96 10.23 7.12 -1.82
N LYS A 97 11.47 7.56 -1.69
CA LYS A 97 12.36 7.19 -0.60
C LYS A 97 11.73 7.50 0.76
N TYR A 98 11.21 8.73 0.94
CA TYR A 98 10.49 9.12 2.14
C TYR A 98 9.33 8.15 2.47
N LEU A 99 8.51 7.78 1.50
CA LEU A 99 7.41 6.84 1.71
C LEU A 99 7.91 5.45 2.14
N LEU A 100 8.91 4.92 1.46
CA LEU A 100 9.45 3.59 1.75
C LEU A 100 10.15 3.54 3.11
N GLU A 101 10.95 4.54 3.46
CA GLU A 101 11.62 4.61 4.76
C GLU A 101 10.62 4.69 5.93
N ASN A 102 9.50 5.40 5.75
CA ASN A 102 8.47 5.53 6.77
C ASN A 102 7.48 4.35 6.84
N LEU A 103 7.51 3.44 5.88
CA LEU A 103 6.64 2.26 5.85
C LEU A 103 7.37 0.93 6.01
N LEU A 104 8.60 0.86 5.50
CA LEU A 104 9.40 -0.36 5.50
C LEU A 104 10.69 -0.24 6.33
N GLY A 105 11.20 0.99 6.48
CA GLY A 105 12.42 1.24 7.23
C GLY A 105 13.68 1.26 6.39
N THR A 106 14.81 1.20 7.10
CA THR A 106 16.17 1.21 6.55
C THR A 106 17.02 0.17 7.31
N ASP A 107 18.29 0.05 6.94
CA ASP A 107 19.28 -0.75 7.70
C ASP A 107 19.47 -0.31 9.17
N ARG A 108 18.98 0.89 9.54
CA ARG A 108 19.10 1.48 10.89
C ARG A 108 17.78 1.58 11.63
N VAL A 109 16.67 1.54 10.93
CA VAL A 109 15.33 1.73 11.52
C VAL A 109 14.41 0.62 11.02
N LEU A 110 14.03 -0.27 11.90
CA LEU A 110 13.11 -1.38 11.66
C LEU A 110 11.67 -0.86 11.69
N MET A 111 11.24 -0.15 10.65
CA MET A 111 9.97 0.57 10.67
C MET A 111 8.77 -0.38 10.63
N MET A 112 8.87 -1.52 9.93
CA MET A 112 7.79 -2.51 9.94
C MET A 112 7.58 -3.07 11.36
N ASP A 113 8.66 -3.36 12.09
CA ASP A 113 8.58 -3.82 13.48
C ASP A 113 7.90 -2.76 14.37
N ASN A 114 8.28 -1.48 14.23
CA ASN A 114 7.67 -0.38 14.96
C ASN A 114 6.17 -0.21 14.64
N ILE A 115 5.79 -0.40 13.39
CA ILE A 115 4.39 -0.32 12.95
C ILE A 115 3.57 -1.46 13.54
N ILE A 116 4.09 -2.69 13.50
CA ILE A 116 3.41 -3.85 14.11
C ILE A 116 3.27 -3.66 15.61
N ASP A 117 4.35 -3.26 16.30
CA ASP A 117 4.33 -2.94 17.74
C ASP A 117 3.29 -1.86 18.08
N THR A 118 3.16 -0.83 17.23
CA THR A 118 2.12 0.20 17.38
C THR A 118 0.71 -0.39 17.25
N PHE A 119 0.47 -1.26 16.28
CA PHE A 119 -0.83 -1.93 16.15
C PHE A 119 -1.12 -2.86 17.34
N GLU A 120 -0.13 -3.51 17.92
CA GLU A 120 -0.29 -4.35 19.11
C GLU A 120 -0.67 -3.53 20.36
N LYS A 121 -0.02 -2.40 20.57
CA LYS A 121 -0.22 -1.54 21.73
C LYS A 121 -1.46 -0.67 21.64
N GLU A 122 -1.77 -0.16 20.45
CA GLU A 122 -2.80 0.84 20.21
C GLU A 122 -3.99 0.24 19.44
N GLN A 123 -4.90 -0.41 20.14
CA GLN A 123 -6.06 -1.11 19.56
C GLN A 123 -7.01 -0.23 18.74
N ARG A 124 -6.98 1.09 18.94
CA ARG A 124 -7.83 2.06 18.23
C ARG A 124 -7.22 2.53 16.91
N VAL A 125 -5.97 2.23 16.64
CA VAL A 125 -5.30 2.57 15.38
C VAL A 125 -5.80 1.63 14.30
N GLY A 126 -6.45 2.17 13.28
CA GLY A 126 -6.96 1.41 12.14
C GLY A 126 -6.04 1.43 10.93
N ILE A 127 -5.31 2.54 10.72
CA ILE A 127 -4.42 2.73 9.56
C ILE A 127 -3.21 3.57 9.98
N ILE A 128 -2.03 3.22 9.45
CA ILE A 128 -0.77 3.94 9.62
C ILE A 128 -0.20 4.27 8.24
N PHE A 129 0.16 5.52 8.02
CA PHE A 129 0.71 6.00 6.75
C PHE A 129 1.65 7.19 6.98
N PRO A 130 2.59 7.45 6.05
CA PRO A 130 3.42 8.64 6.10
C PRO A 130 2.59 9.91 5.94
N ASP A 131 2.76 10.88 6.81
CA ASP A 131 2.11 12.18 6.70
C ASP A 131 2.88 13.08 5.72
N ASP A 132 2.17 13.72 4.81
CA ASP A 132 2.73 14.74 3.93
C ASP A 132 1.94 16.05 4.10
N PRO A 133 2.46 16.98 4.88
CA PRO A 133 1.76 18.23 5.19
C PRO A 133 1.57 19.14 3.96
N THR A 134 2.21 18.85 2.84
CA THR A 134 2.03 19.56 1.57
C THR A 134 0.85 19.04 0.74
N CYS A 135 0.38 17.85 1.04
CA CYS A 135 -0.74 17.18 0.38
C CYS A 135 -1.98 17.23 1.29
N VAL A 136 -2.73 18.31 1.22
CA VAL A 136 -3.90 18.52 2.09
C VAL A 136 -5.21 18.56 1.31
N GLY A 137 -6.27 18.03 1.95
CA GLY A 137 -7.65 18.12 1.48
C GLY A 137 -7.97 17.24 0.27
N TRP A 138 -9.15 17.43 -0.25
CA TRP A 138 -9.73 16.56 -1.28
C TRP A 138 -9.29 16.90 -2.70
N THR A 139 -8.81 18.08 -2.95
CA THR A 139 -8.45 18.60 -4.28
C THR A 139 -9.59 18.38 -5.30
N LYS A 140 -9.31 17.68 -6.42
CA LYS A 140 -10.32 17.34 -7.44
C LYS A 140 -11.12 16.06 -7.11
N ASN A 141 -10.87 15.44 -5.95
CA ASN A 141 -11.49 14.15 -5.58
C ASN A 141 -12.77 14.32 -4.76
N TRP A 142 -13.16 15.54 -4.39
CA TRP A 142 -14.30 15.79 -3.49
C TRP A 142 -15.60 15.12 -3.95
N GLU A 143 -15.98 15.29 -5.20
CA GLU A 143 -17.24 14.70 -5.71
C GLU A 143 -17.18 13.16 -5.77
N PHE A 144 -16.02 12.59 -6.13
CA PHE A 144 -15.81 11.14 -6.09
C PHE A 144 -15.84 10.61 -4.65
N ALA A 145 -15.24 11.33 -3.71
CA ALA A 145 -15.24 10.97 -2.30
C ALA A 145 -16.66 11.00 -1.72
N LYS A 146 -17.48 11.99 -2.06
CA LYS A 146 -18.89 12.04 -1.66
C LYS A 146 -19.67 10.84 -2.21
N ALA A 147 -19.52 10.56 -3.49
CA ALA A 147 -20.22 9.44 -4.13
C ALA A 147 -19.82 8.08 -3.49
N LEU A 148 -18.53 7.85 -3.25
CA LEU A 148 -18.04 6.66 -2.57
C LEU A 148 -18.49 6.63 -1.11
N GLY A 149 -18.38 7.76 -0.40
CA GLY A 149 -18.83 7.90 0.99
C GLY A 149 -20.30 7.51 1.16
N HIS A 150 -21.16 8.02 0.26
CA HIS A 150 -22.59 7.66 0.28
C HIS A 150 -22.80 6.14 0.13
N ARG A 151 -22.08 5.49 -0.79
CA ARG A 151 -22.13 4.01 -0.95
C ARG A 151 -21.66 3.27 0.32
N LEU A 152 -20.76 3.85 1.09
CA LEU A 152 -20.23 3.31 2.35
C LEU A 152 -21.08 3.69 3.58
N GLY A 153 -22.18 4.46 3.39
CA GLY A 153 -23.00 4.99 4.47
C GLY A 153 -22.35 6.16 5.22
N ILE A 154 -21.35 6.82 4.63
CA ILE A 154 -20.65 7.97 5.21
C ILE A 154 -21.22 9.26 4.56
N ASN A 155 -22.13 9.92 5.26
CA ASN A 155 -22.80 11.11 4.73
C ASN A 155 -22.08 12.42 5.04
N ASN A 156 -21.24 12.44 6.07
CA ASN A 156 -20.51 13.63 6.50
C ASN A 156 -19.01 13.41 6.34
N LEU A 157 -18.45 13.86 5.21
CA LEU A 157 -17.01 13.86 5.01
C LEU A 157 -16.39 15.10 5.64
N PRO A 158 -15.23 14.98 6.31
CA PRO A 158 -14.52 16.15 6.83
C PRO A 158 -14.06 17.04 5.67
N LYS A 159 -14.05 18.36 5.87
CA LYS A 159 -13.56 19.32 4.86
C LYS A 159 -12.06 19.16 4.60
N SER A 160 -11.32 18.76 5.61
CA SER A 160 -9.90 18.46 5.56
C SER A 160 -9.64 17.13 6.26
N LEU A 161 -8.76 16.32 5.73
CA LEU A 161 -8.29 15.09 6.36
C LEU A 161 -6.86 14.80 5.91
N ASN A 162 -6.15 14.09 6.76
CA ASN A 162 -4.93 13.40 6.37
C ASN A 162 -5.31 12.08 5.69
N PHE A 163 -4.57 11.69 4.70
CA PHE A 163 -4.81 10.48 3.90
C PHE A 163 -3.49 9.83 3.47
N PRO A 164 -3.49 8.53 3.17
CA PRO A 164 -2.28 7.84 2.74
C PRO A 164 -1.78 8.40 1.40
N VAL A 165 -0.87 9.36 1.49
CA VAL A 165 -0.24 9.97 0.33
C VAL A 165 0.52 8.91 -0.46
N GLY A 166 0.39 8.92 -1.79
CA GLY A 166 0.95 7.88 -2.63
C GLY A 166 0.22 6.54 -2.56
N SER A 167 -0.91 6.42 -1.85
CA SER A 167 -1.68 5.18 -1.70
C SER A 167 -0.90 4.05 -1.01
N MET A 168 0.11 4.36 -0.19
CA MET A 168 0.89 3.39 0.57
C MET A 168 0.58 3.52 2.06
N PHE A 169 0.33 2.39 2.72
CA PHE A 169 -0.10 2.37 4.12
C PHE A 169 -0.04 0.97 4.71
N TRP A 170 -0.14 0.90 6.04
CA TRP A 170 -0.45 -0.31 6.79
C TRP A 170 -1.84 -0.19 7.41
N VAL A 171 -2.56 -1.28 7.49
CA VAL A 171 -3.96 -1.28 7.94
C VAL A 171 -4.27 -2.48 8.80
N ARG A 172 -5.07 -2.26 9.84
CA ARG A 172 -5.60 -3.29 10.72
C ARG A 172 -6.78 -4.00 10.05
N LYS A 173 -6.91 -5.29 10.26
CA LYS A 173 -8.09 -6.08 9.95
C LYS A 173 -9.38 -5.35 10.34
N GLY A 174 -10.34 -5.35 9.47
CA GLY A 174 -11.64 -4.71 9.68
C GLY A 174 -11.70 -3.23 9.30
N ALA A 175 -10.56 -2.52 9.22
CA ALA A 175 -10.59 -1.09 8.94
C ALA A 175 -11.09 -0.73 7.52
N LEU A 176 -10.89 -1.61 6.54
CA LEU A 176 -11.33 -1.42 5.16
C LEU A 176 -12.46 -2.39 4.74
N THR A 177 -13.01 -3.18 5.64
CA THR A 177 -14.04 -4.21 5.33
C THR A 177 -15.20 -3.65 4.51
N LYS A 178 -15.76 -2.49 4.92
CA LYS A 178 -16.86 -1.85 4.17
C LYS A 178 -16.50 -1.51 2.72
N LEU A 179 -15.26 -1.14 2.47
CA LEU A 179 -14.78 -0.88 1.12
C LEU A 179 -14.74 -2.17 0.28
N TYR A 180 -14.28 -3.27 0.87
CA TYR A 180 -14.23 -4.56 0.19
C TYR A 180 -15.62 -5.18 -0.03
N GLU A 181 -16.58 -4.88 0.84
CA GLU A 181 -18.00 -5.30 0.71
C GLU A 181 -18.70 -4.64 -0.49
N LEU A 182 -18.19 -3.53 -1.02
CA LEU A 182 -18.71 -2.92 -2.24
C LEU A 182 -18.55 -3.80 -3.49
N ASN A 183 -17.73 -4.86 -3.41
CA ASN A 183 -17.48 -5.80 -4.51
C ASN A 183 -17.09 -5.10 -5.82
N LEU A 184 -16.22 -4.10 -5.70
CA LEU A 184 -15.69 -3.41 -6.88
C LEU A 184 -14.88 -4.38 -7.73
N ASP A 185 -15.00 -4.28 -9.03
CA ASP A 185 -14.20 -5.05 -9.99
C ASP A 185 -13.51 -4.15 -11.02
N TRP A 186 -12.98 -4.76 -12.08
CA TRP A 186 -12.17 -4.07 -13.08
C TRP A 186 -12.98 -3.34 -14.16
N GLU A 187 -14.31 -3.45 -14.17
CA GLU A 187 -15.19 -2.81 -15.15
C GLU A 187 -15.51 -1.34 -14.86
#